data_15734f99a697a85b9b9bd4e5e242e89d
#
_entry.id   15734f99a697a85b9b9bd4e5e242e89d
#
_cell.length_a   1.000
_cell.length_b   1.000
_cell.length_c   1.000
_cell.angle_alpha   90.00
_cell.angle_beta   90.00
_cell.angle_gamma   90.00
#
_symmetry.space_group_name_H-M   'P 1'
#
loop_
_entity.id
_entity.type
_entity.pdbx_description
1 polymer ?
#
loop_
_entity_poly.entity_id
_entity_poly.type
_entity_poly.pdbx_seq_one_letter_code
_entity_poly.pdbx_strand_id
1 'polypeptide(L)'
;QGVQVELFHVTTDGDTSTASLRQMGGTGVFATAIRYALIGSQCDVAVHSFKDLPTAQPIGLRVAAVPPREDPRDALVARDSLTLDDLPEGAKVGTGSPRRFAQLLAKRPDLQIVDIRGNVDTRLGRVKGLGRYANGGGREDLDAVILACAGLAGLLFDNGGAFEGAPDPAARATARMVVPS
;
A
#
# COMPACT_ATOMS: atom_id res chain seq x y z
N GLN A 1 -15.98 -22.40 -9.00
CA GLN A 1 -16.87 -23.40 -9.56
C GLN A 1 -16.59 -23.61 -11.05
N GLY A 2 -15.46 -24.25 -11.40
CA GLY A 2 -15.19 -24.77 -12.73
C GLY A 2 -14.81 -23.78 -13.84
N VAL A 3 -14.55 -22.51 -13.51
CA VAL A 3 -14.02 -21.54 -14.47
C VAL A 3 -12.50 -21.60 -14.41
N GLN A 4 -11.88 -21.88 -15.55
CA GLN A 4 -10.44 -21.82 -15.69
C GLN A 4 -10.04 -20.34 -15.82
N VAL A 5 -9.07 -19.89 -15.01
CA VAL A 5 -8.57 -18.53 -15.00
C VAL A 5 -7.08 -18.54 -15.33
N GLU A 6 -6.68 -17.72 -16.29
CA GLU A 6 -5.28 -17.46 -16.61
C GLU A 6 -4.92 -16.03 -16.21
N LEU A 7 -3.75 -15.84 -15.59
CA LEU A 7 -3.29 -14.52 -15.20
C LEU A 7 -2.50 -13.87 -16.35
N PHE A 8 -2.99 -12.72 -16.81
CA PHE A 8 -2.33 -11.88 -17.79
C PHE A 8 -1.71 -10.67 -17.08
N HIS A 9 -0.38 -10.61 -17.05
CA HIS A 9 0.34 -9.54 -16.40
C HIS A 9 0.51 -8.34 -17.32
N VAL A 10 0.05 -7.17 -16.88
CA VAL A 10 0.23 -5.89 -17.59
C VAL A 10 1.16 -5.02 -16.78
N THR A 11 2.31 -4.68 -17.37
CA THR A 11 3.26 -3.71 -16.76
C THR A 11 2.79 -2.30 -17.07
N THR A 12 2.70 -1.45 -16.05
CA THR A 12 2.31 -0.05 -16.20
C THR A 12 3.48 0.90 -15.96
N ASP A 13 3.39 2.13 -16.50
CA ASP A 13 4.39 3.17 -16.22
C ASP A 13 4.48 3.50 -14.72
N GLY A 14 3.38 3.28 -13.98
CA GLY A 14 3.34 3.42 -12.54
C GLY A 14 4.21 2.40 -11.80
N ASP A 15 4.37 1.19 -12.35
CA ASP A 15 5.18 0.12 -11.75
C ASP A 15 6.67 0.33 -12.02
N THR A 16 7.03 0.91 -13.15
CA THR A 16 8.43 1.11 -13.60
C THR A 16 9.02 2.44 -13.14
N SER A 17 8.18 3.47 -12.93
CA SER A 17 8.65 4.81 -12.57
C SER A 17 9.10 4.90 -11.11
N THR A 18 10.27 5.48 -10.88
CA THR A 18 10.80 5.84 -9.55
C THR A 18 10.39 7.24 -9.10
N ALA A 19 9.74 8.03 -9.96
CA ALA A 19 9.29 9.38 -9.65
C ALA A 19 8.22 9.39 -8.54
N SER A 20 8.20 10.42 -7.70
CA SER A 20 7.18 10.58 -6.65
C SER A 20 5.78 10.62 -7.25
N LEU A 21 4.79 9.98 -6.60
CA LEU A 21 3.38 10.05 -7.01
C LEU A 21 2.87 11.50 -7.07
N ARG A 22 3.47 12.40 -6.29
CA ARG A 22 3.17 13.84 -6.33
C ARG A 22 3.61 14.49 -7.65
N GLN A 23 4.68 13.97 -8.27
CA GLN A 23 5.26 14.50 -9.52
C GLN A 23 4.63 13.87 -10.76
N MET A 24 4.09 12.65 -10.63
CA MET A 24 3.50 11.91 -11.75
C MET A 24 2.12 12.46 -12.20
N GLY A 25 1.54 13.41 -11.48
CA GLY A 25 0.50 14.36 -11.92
C GLY A 25 -0.75 13.82 -12.59
N GLY A 26 -1.08 12.53 -12.51
CA GLY A 26 -2.20 11.97 -13.25
C GLY A 26 -2.99 10.91 -12.50
N THR A 27 -4.31 11.11 -12.42
CA THR A 27 -5.26 10.04 -12.14
C THR A 27 -5.23 9.06 -13.31
N GLY A 28 -4.88 7.78 -13.03
CA GLY A 28 -4.98 6.72 -14.05
C GLY A 28 -3.66 6.19 -14.59
N VAL A 29 -2.50 6.60 -14.07
CA VAL A 29 -1.18 6.06 -14.47
C VAL A 29 -1.15 4.54 -14.41
N PHE A 30 -1.76 3.95 -13.38
CA PHE A 30 -1.87 2.49 -13.22
C PHE A 30 -3.01 1.86 -14.01
N ALA A 31 -4.01 2.64 -14.44
CA ALA A 31 -5.21 2.09 -15.09
C ALA A 31 -5.13 2.11 -16.61
N THR A 32 -4.31 2.96 -17.22
CA THR A 32 -4.31 3.20 -18.66
C THR A 32 -3.90 1.96 -19.46
N ALA A 33 -2.78 1.33 -19.12
CA ALA A 33 -2.30 0.13 -19.83
C ALA A 33 -3.29 -1.03 -19.70
N ILE A 34 -3.86 -1.25 -18.50
CA ILE A 34 -4.85 -2.28 -18.24
C ILE A 34 -6.14 -2.04 -19.04
N ARG A 35 -6.56 -0.77 -19.19
CA ARG A 35 -7.71 -0.40 -20.03
C ARG A 35 -7.51 -0.73 -21.50
N TYR A 36 -6.32 -0.46 -22.02
CA TYR A 36 -5.99 -0.82 -23.41
C TYR A 36 -5.97 -2.34 -23.60
N ALA A 37 -5.46 -3.11 -22.64
CA ALA A 37 -5.50 -4.57 -22.71
C ALA A 37 -6.93 -5.11 -22.74
N LEU A 38 -7.84 -4.56 -21.93
CA LEU A 38 -9.27 -4.91 -21.94
C LEU A 38 -9.94 -4.54 -23.27
N ILE A 39 -9.77 -3.30 -23.75
CA ILE A 39 -10.37 -2.83 -25.01
C ILE A 39 -9.82 -3.62 -26.21
N GLY A 40 -8.54 -3.97 -26.16
CA GLY A 40 -7.89 -4.80 -27.17
C GLY A 40 -8.17 -6.30 -27.05
N SER A 41 -9.08 -6.72 -26.16
CA SER A 41 -9.43 -8.13 -25.92
C SER A 41 -8.24 -9.03 -25.59
N GLN A 42 -7.22 -8.49 -24.97
CA GLN A 42 -6.07 -9.26 -24.46
C GLN A 42 -6.39 -9.95 -23.12
N CYS A 43 -7.37 -9.44 -22.40
CA CYS A 43 -7.94 -10.04 -21.20
C CYS A 43 -9.42 -9.71 -21.08
N ASP A 44 -10.18 -10.54 -20.35
CA ASP A 44 -11.63 -10.41 -20.21
C ASP A 44 -12.01 -9.56 -19.00
N VAL A 45 -11.20 -9.60 -17.95
CA VAL A 45 -11.45 -8.93 -16.68
C VAL A 45 -10.15 -8.34 -16.14
N ALA A 46 -10.19 -7.12 -15.61
CA ALA A 46 -9.10 -6.53 -14.85
C ALA A 46 -9.45 -6.50 -13.35
N VAL A 47 -8.55 -6.96 -12.52
CA VAL A 47 -8.62 -6.80 -11.06
C VAL A 47 -7.81 -5.58 -10.66
N HIS A 48 -8.43 -4.65 -9.95
CA HIS A 48 -7.80 -3.36 -9.63
C HIS A 48 -8.18 -2.88 -8.23
N SER A 49 -7.25 -2.23 -7.54
CA SER A 49 -7.58 -1.48 -6.33
C SER A 49 -8.52 -0.33 -6.66
N PHE A 50 -9.70 -0.30 -6.07
CA PHE A 50 -10.73 0.68 -6.41
C PHE A 50 -10.27 2.14 -6.21
N LYS A 51 -9.41 2.37 -5.22
CA LYS A 51 -8.82 3.69 -4.92
C LYS A 51 -7.97 4.28 -6.06
N ASP A 52 -7.42 3.42 -6.93
CA ASP A 52 -6.51 3.81 -8.01
C ASP A 52 -7.25 3.96 -9.35
N LEU A 53 -8.55 3.66 -9.39
CA LEU A 53 -9.39 3.90 -10.55
C LEU A 53 -9.78 5.38 -10.62
N PRO A 54 -9.69 6.02 -11.79
CA PRO A 54 -10.28 7.34 -12.01
C PRO A 54 -11.79 7.33 -11.76
N THR A 55 -12.32 8.44 -11.25
CA THR A 55 -13.76 8.60 -11.00
C THR A 55 -14.58 8.58 -12.30
N ALA A 56 -14.04 9.11 -13.40
CA ALA A 56 -14.65 9.02 -14.71
C ALA A 56 -14.46 7.62 -15.29
N GLN A 57 -15.57 6.98 -15.64
CA GLN A 57 -15.52 5.68 -16.30
C GLN A 57 -15.19 5.86 -17.80
N PRO A 58 -14.28 5.06 -18.35
CA PRO A 58 -13.99 5.09 -19.79
C PRO A 58 -15.13 4.48 -20.60
N ILE A 59 -15.33 4.97 -21.81
CA ILE A 59 -16.29 4.39 -22.75
C ILE A 59 -15.89 2.94 -23.05
N GLY A 60 -16.87 2.05 -23.07
CA GLY A 60 -16.67 0.62 -23.39
C GLY A 60 -16.24 -0.26 -22.22
N LEU A 61 -15.95 0.30 -21.06
CA LEU A 61 -15.62 -0.46 -19.85
C LEU A 61 -16.58 -0.12 -18.71
N ARG A 62 -16.79 -1.09 -17.82
CA ARG A 62 -17.62 -0.90 -16.63
C ARG A 62 -17.01 -1.62 -15.43
N VAL A 63 -17.29 -1.12 -14.24
CA VAL A 63 -17.04 -1.86 -12.99
C VAL A 63 -18.08 -2.97 -12.92
N ALA A 64 -17.64 -4.21 -13.09
CA ALA A 64 -18.52 -5.39 -13.13
C ALA A 64 -18.88 -5.89 -11.75
N ALA A 65 -17.96 -5.81 -10.80
CA ALA A 65 -18.16 -6.23 -9.41
C ALA A 65 -17.25 -5.44 -8.45
N VAL A 66 -17.74 -5.24 -7.24
CA VAL A 66 -16.96 -4.71 -6.10
C VAL A 66 -17.15 -5.69 -4.96
N PRO A 67 -16.11 -6.42 -4.54
CA PRO A 67 -16.18 -7.30 -3.38
C PRO A 67 -16.51 -6.54 -2.08
N PRO A 68 -16.89 -7.25 -1.00
CA PRO A 68 -17.00 -6.64 0.32
C PRO A 68 -15.73 -5.86 0.66
N ARG A 69 -15.91 -4.69 1.27
CA ARG A 69 -14.78 -3.81 1.59
C ARG A 69 -13.95 -4.40 2.73
N GLU A 70 -12.64 -4.45 2.52
CA GLU A 70 -11.67 -4.73 3.56
C GLU A 70 -11.55 -3.55 4.54
N ASP A 71 -10.78 -3.73 5.62
CA ASP A 71 -10.54 -2.72 6.63
C ASP A 71 -10.01 -1.40 5.99
N PRO A 72 -10.78 -0.30 6.05
CA PRO A 72 -10.40 0.95 5.40
C PRO A 72 -9.35 1.74 6.16
N ARG A 73 -8.96 1.30 7.37
CA ARG A 73 -8.05 2.03 8.25
C ARG A 73 -6.63 2.02 7.73
N ASP A 74 -5.87 2.99 8.20
CA ASP A 74 -4.43 3.05 8.05
C ASP A 74 -3.76 2.42 9.30
N ALA A 75 -2.64 1.74 9.09
CA ALA A 75 -1.83 1.15 10.14
C ALA A 75 -0.45 1.83 10.18
N LEU A 76 0.02 2.14 11.37
CA LEU A 76 1.41 2.44 11.64
C LEU A 76 2.16 1.11 11.88
N VAL A 77 3.21 0.88 11.13
CA VAL A 77 4.16 -0.21 11.39
C VAL A 77 5.48 0.45 11.79
N ALA A 78 5.85 0.33 13.06
CA ALA A 78 7.02 0.97 13.62
C ALA A 78 8.01 -0.08 14.16
N ARG A 79 9.29 0.30 14.22
CA ARG A 79 10.29 -0.47 14.94
C ARG A 79 9.87 -0.62 16.41
N ASP A 80 10.31 -1.68 17.05
CA ASP A 80 10.11 -1.93 18.49
C ASP A 80 8.63 -1.87 18.92
N SER A 81 7.69 -2.04 17.98
CA SER A 81 6.24 -1.95 18.20
C SER A 81 5.78 -0.61 18.80
N LEU A 82 6.51 0.49 18.55
CA LEU A 82 6.18 1.82 19.05
C LEU A 82 4.84 2.30 18.48
N THR A 83 4.08 3.00 19.30
CA THR A 83 2.89 3.73 18.84
C THR A 83 3.29 5.09 18.24
N LEU A 84 2.35 5.80 17.63
CA LEU A 84 2.61 7.13 17.07
C LEU A 84 3.05 8.13 18.16
N ASP A 85 2.51 7.99 19.36
CA ASP A 85 2.81 8.87 20.48
C ASP A 85 4.17 8.54 21.12
N ASP A 86 4.62 7.27 21.02
CA ASP A 86 5.91 6.80 21.55
C ASP A 86 7.09 7.02 20.58
N LEU A 87 6.82 7.37 19.34
CA LEU A 87 7.89 7.68 18.40
C LEU A 87 8.71 8.86 18.89
N PRO A 88 10.07 8.77 18.88
CA PRO A 88 10.93 9.86 19.30
C PRO A 88 10.73 11.12 18.45
N GLU A 89 11.08 12.27 19.02
CA GLU A 89 11.10 13.54 18.30
C GLU A 89 11.99 13.42 17.05
N GLY A 90 11.52 13.93 15.92
CA GLY A 90 12.24 13.84 14.65
C GLY A 90 12.26 12.46 14.02
N ALA A 91 11.47 11.48 14.50
CA ALA A 91 11.41 10.14 13.91
C ALA A 91 11.03 10.18 12.43
N LYS A 92 11.66 9.31 11.64
CA LYS A 92 11.42 9.20 10.19
C LYS A 92 10.26 8.26 9.91
N VAL A 93 9.16 8.81 9.37
CA VAL A 93 7.96 8.05 9.04
C VAL A 93 7.71 8.07 7.54
N GLY A 94 7.65 6.88 6.92
CA GLY A 94 7.47 6.71 5.49
C GLY A 94 6.00 6.71 5.06
N THR A 95 5.66 7.51 4.06
CA THR A 95 4.38 7.44 3.34
C THR A 95 4.48 8.09 1.97
N GLY A 96 3.88 7.49 0.93
CA GLY A 96 3.73 8.11 -0.39
C GLY A 96 2.38 8.84 -0.56
N SER A 97 1.56 8.94 0.49
CA SER A 97 0.23 9.54 0.42
C SER A 97 0.26 11.00 0.92
N PRO A 98 -0.10 12.00 0.08
CA PRO A 98 -0.21 13.39 0.51
C PRO A 98 -1.23 13.58 1.66
N ARG A 99 -2.33 12.82 1.65
CA ARG A 99 -3.33 12.84 2.73
C ARG A 99 -2.72 12.39 4.06
N ARG A 100 -2.04 11.24 4.08
CA ARG A 100 -1.39 10.72 5.30
C ARG A 100 -0.29 11.65 5.79
N PHE A 101 0.48 12.21 4.87
CA PHE A 101 1.50 13.22 5.17
C PHE A 101 0.91 14.39 5.97
N ALA A 102 -0.17 15.00 5.45
CA ALA A 102 -0.81 16.14 6.11
C ALA A 102 -1.38 15.77 7.48
N GLN A 103 -2.02 14.60 7.60
CA GLN A 103 -2.59 14.13 8.86
C GLN A 103 -1.53 13.81 9.93
N LEU A 104 -0.40 13.22 9.53
CA LEU A 104 0.72 12.96 10.43
C LEU A 104 1.28 14.26 10.99
N LEU A 105 1.59 15.24 10.12
CA LEU A 105 2.13 16.52 10.56
C LEU A 105 1.15 17.34 11.38
N ALA A 106 -0.15 17.22 11.14
CA ALA A 106 -1.17 17.86 11.98
C ALA A 106 -1.17 17.31 13.41
N LYS A 107 -0.87 16.02 13.59
CA LYS A 107 -0.83 15.37 14.91
C LYS A 107 0.55 15.42 15.57
N ARG A 108 1.60 15.23 14.78
CA ARG A 108 3.02 15.18 15.21
C ARG A 108 3.87 16.03 14.26
N PRO A 109 3.90 17.37 14.46
CA PRO A 109 4.62 18.29 13.58
C PRO A 109 6.15 18.13 13.63
N ASP A 110 6.65 17.46 14.65
CA ASP A 110 8.07 17.13 14.87
C ASP A 110 8.59 16.01 13.96
N LEU A 111 7.71 15.18 13.37
CA LEU A 111 8.12 14.02 12.58
C LEU A 111 8.75 14.41 11.24
N GLN A 112 9.74 13.64 10.81
CA GLN A 112 10.32 13.73 9.48
C GLN A 112 9.57 12.78 8.53
N ILE A 113 8.67 13.30 7.69
CA ILE A 113 7.92 12.48 6.77
C ILE A 113 8.72 12.25 5.48
N VAL A 114 8.99 10.98 5.18
CA VAL A 114 9.75 10.53 4.02
C VAL A 114 8.82 10.00 2.94
N ASP A 115 8.94 10.49 1.72
CA ASP A 115 8.21 9.95 0.58
C ASP A 115 8.75 8.56 0.22
N ILE A 116 7.87 7.56 0.15
CA ILE A 116 8.23 6.17 -0.13
C ILE A 116 7.36 5.58 -1.23
N ARG A 117 7.95 4.65 -2.00
CA ARG A 117 7.29 3.88 -3.05
C ARG A 117 7.58 2.39 -2.89
N GLY A 118 6.97 1.59 -3.75
CA GLY A 118 7.04 0.15 -3.74
C GLY A 118 5.78 -0.50 -3.19
N ASN A 119 5.74 -1.82 -3.23
CA ASN A 119 4.71 -2.65 -2.63
C ASN A 119 4.85 -2.69 -1.08
N VAL A 120 4.00 -3.45 -0.42
CA VAL A 120 3.92 -3.48 1.05
C VAL A 120 5.22 -3.99 1.67
N ASP A 121 5.75 -5.11 1.18
CA ASP A 121 6.99 -5.74 1.64
C ASP A 121 8.20 -4.83 1.47
N THR A 122 8.36 -4.19 0.31
CA THR A 122 9.42 -3.20 0.07
C THR A 122 9.36 -2.04 1.07
N ARG A 123 8.17 -1.57 1.41
CA ARG A 123 7.99 -0.48 2.38
C ARG A 123 8.26 -0.95 3.81
N LEU A 124 7.81 -2.16 4.17
CA LEU A 124 8.10 -2.76 5.46
C LEU A 124 9.61 -2.92 5.68
N GLY A 125 10.35 -3.38 4.66
CA GLY A 125 11.79 -3.53 4.72
C GLY A 125 12.57 -2.24 4.91
N ARG A 126 11.92 -1.07 4.82
CA ARG A 126 12.54 0.21 5.18
C ARG A 126 12.49 0.52 6.67
N VAL A 127 11.66 -0.17 7.44
CA VAL A 127 11.58 0.01 8.89
C VAL A 127 12.72 -0.76 9.57
N LYS A 128 13.40 -0.13 10.50
CA LYS A 128 14.47 -0.74 11.30
C LYS A 128 13.97 -2.02 11.98
N GLY A 129 14.73 -3.11 11.85
CA GLY A 129 14.37 -4.43 12.37
C GLY A 129 13.41 -5.23 11.46
N LEU A 130 12.93 -4.66 10.37
CA LEU A 130 12.00 -5.31 9.44
C LEU A 130 12.59 -5.54 8.03
N GLY A 131 13.90 -5.40 7.88
CA GLY A 131 14.59 -5.57 6.59
C GLY A 131 14.34 -6.91 5.89
N ARG A 132 14.08 -7.96 6.68
CA ARG A 132 13.76 -9.32 6.18
C ARG A 132 12.51 -9.41 5.31
N TYR A 133 11.60 -8.43 5.39
CA TYR A 133 10.37 -8.42 4.59
C TYR A 133 10.57 -7.92 3.16
N ALA A 134 11.68 -7.28 2.84
CA ALA A 134 12.00 -6.90 1.48
C ALA A 134 12.82 -8.00 0.79
N ASN A 135 12.44 -8.38 -0.43
CA ASN A 135 13.23 -9.28 -1.26
C ASN A 135 14.63 -8.67 -1.51
N GLY A 136 15.67 -9.38 -1.10
CA GLY A 136 17.05 -8.89 -1.20
C GLY A 136 17.52 -8.02 -0.03
N GLY A 137 16.71 -7.89 1.03
CA GLY A 137 16.99 -7.08 2.21
C GLY A 137 16.50 -5.64 2.10
N GLY A 138 16.05 -5.09 3.21
CA GLY A 138 15.54 -3.72 3.31
C GLY A 138 16.61 -2.71 3.71
N ARG A 139 16.33 -1.42 3.46
CA ARG A 139 17.24 -0.32 3.83
C ARG A 139 17.30 -0.04 5.33
N GLU A 140 16.22 -0.37 6.04
CA GLU A 140 16.09 -0.12 7.50
C GLU A 140 16.41 1.32 7.92
N ASP A 141 16.03 2.28 7.09
CA ASP A 141 16.36 3.70 7.22
C ASP A 141 15.22 4.55 7.83
N LEU A 142 14.09 3.91 8.15
CA LEU A 142 12.91 4.55 8.73
C LEU A 142 12.62 4.00 10.14
N ASP A 143 11.99 4.82 10.97
CA ASP A 143 11.48 4.39 12.28
C ASP A 143 10.09 3.77 12.16
N ALA A 144 9.29 4.20 11.17
CA ALA A 144 7.97 3.66 10.90
C ALA A 144 7.53 3.89 9.45
N VAL A 145 6.46 3.20 9.04
CA VAL A 145 5.72 3.43 7.79
C VAL A 145 4.22 3.42 8.04
N ILE A 146 3.46 4.16 7.23
CA ILE A 146 1.99 4.10 7.23
C ILE A 146 1.52 3.30 6.02
N LEU A 147 0.75 2.25 6.27
CA LEU A 147 0.20 1.35 5.26
C LEU A 147 -1.32 1.22 5.44
N ALA A 148 -2.01 0.82 4.37
CA ALA A 148 -3.41 0.42 4.49
C ALA A 148 -3.52 -0.94 5.20
N CYS A 149 -4.44 -1.08 6.17
CA CYS A 149 -4.69 -2.36 6.84
C CYS A 149 -5.02 -3.47 5.83
N ALA A 150 -5.82 -3.17 4.81
CA ALA A 150 -6.13 -4.12 3.73
C ALA A 150 -4.88 -4.64 2.99
N GLY A 151 -3.86 -3.79 2.76
CA GLY A 151 -2.61 -4.21 2.13
C GLY A 151 -1.77 -5.13 3.02
N LEU A 152 -1.77 -4.88 4.33
CA LEU A 152 -1.12 -5.76 5.29
C LEU A 152 -1.83 -7.12 5.39
N ALA A 153 -3.17 -7.12 5.39
CA ALA A 153 -3.95 -8.36 5.37
C ALA A 153 -3.65 -9.19 4.12
N GLY A 154 -3.57 -8.58 2.94
CA GLY A 154 -3.20 -9.26 1.69
C GLY A 154 -1.84 -9.94 1.78
N LEU A 155 -0.82 -9.28 2.31
CA LEU A 155 0.51 -9.86 2.50
C LEU A 155 0.49 -11.10 3.41
N LEU A 156 -0.41 -11.16 4.39
CA LEU A 156 -0.57 -12.33 5.28
C LEU A 156 -1.17 -13.53 4.53
N PHE A 157 -2.05 -13.30 3.55
CA PHE A 157 -2.64 -14.38 2.76
C PHE A 157 -1.65 -14.96 1.75
N ASP A 158 -0.86 -14.13 1.08
CA ASP A 158 0.12 -14.57 0.07
C ASP A 158 1.22 -15.46 0.67
N ASN A 159 1.55 -15.27 1.95
CA ASN A 159 2.54 -16.06 2.67
C ASN A 159 1.95 -17.27 3.41
N GLY A 160 0.80 -17.81 2.98
CA GLY A 160 0.19 -19.03 3.55
C GLY A 160 -0.31 -18.88 4.98
N GLY A 161 -0.60 -17.67 5.42
CA GLY A 161 -1.05 -17.36 6.78
C GLY A 161 0.03 -17.48 7.86
N ALA A 162 1.22 -17.92 7.51
CA ALA A 162 2.37 -18.03 8.39
C ALA A 162 3.30 -16.84 8.18
N PHE A 163 2.92 -15.72 8.75
CA PHE A 163 3.87 -14.68 9.07
C PHE A 163 4.66 -15.20 10.29
N GLU A 164 5.71 -16.00 10.07
CA GLU A 164 6.66 -16.30 11.14
C GLU A 164 7.27 -14.98 11.61
N GLY A 165 6.80 -14.50 12.78
CA GLY A 165 7.15 -13.19 13.33
C GLY A 165 6.13 -12.10 12.95
N ALA A 166 4.93 -12.44 12.48
CA ALA A 166 3.80 -11.52 12.65
C ALA A 166 3.74 -11.21 14.14
N PRO A 167 3.74 -9.93 14.52
CA PRO A 167 3.44 -9.61 15.90
C PRO A 167 2.15 -10.36 16.25
N ASP A 168 2.16 -11.03 17.42
CA ASP A 168 1.02 -11.65 18.08
C ASP A 168 -0.27 -10.91 17.70
N PRO A 169 -1.42 -11.60 17.50
CA PRO A 169 -2.72 -10.94 17.34
C PRO A 169 -2.98 -9.81 18.34
N ALA A 170 -2.38 -9.87 19.54
CA ALA A 170 -2.31 -8.74 20.48
C ALA A 170 -1.46 -7.57 19.96
N ALA A 171 -0.41 -7.80 19.20
CA ALA A 171 0.38 -6.76 18.53
C ALA A 171 -0.30 -6.22 17.26
N ARG A 172 -1.30 -6.92 16.69
CA ARG A 172 -2.25 -6.34 15.73
C ARG A 172 -3.03 -5.16 16.33
N ALA A 173 -3.17 -5.11 17.64
CA ALA A 173 -3.78 -3.98 18.34
C ALA A 173 -2.88 -2.75 18.41
N THR A 174 -1.56 -2.92 18.32
CA THR A 174 -0.59 -1.80 18.38
C THR A 174 -0.39 -1.12 17.02
N ALA A 175 -0.79 -1.74 15.91
CA ALA A 175 -0.85 -1.09 14.60
C ALA A 175 -2.07 -0.15 14.45
N ARG A 176 -2.65 0.33 15.54
CA ARG A 176 -3.81 1.22 15.54
C ARG A 176 -3.41 2.68 15.45
N MET A 177 -3.30 3.19 14.23
CA MET A 177 -3.61 4.59 14.01
C MET A 177 -5.06 4.68 13.54
N VAL A 178 -5.97 4.94 14.46
CA VAL A 178 -7.31 5.44 14.13
C VAL A 178 -7.11 6.91 13.76
N VAL A 179 -7.11 7.22 12.47
CA VAL A 179 -7.33 8.58 12.00
C VAL A 179 -8.84 8.75 11.97
N PRO A 180 -9.44 9.65 12.77
CA PRO A 180 -10.86 9.94 12.65
C PRO A 180 -11.18 10.38 11.23
N SER A 181 -12.28 9.86 10.70
CA SER A 181 -12.91 10.29 9.45
C SER A 181 -13.28 11.77 9.48
#